data_66cb979e5c903798a73969a2b2d68730
#
_entry.id   66cb979e5c903798a73969a2b2d68730
#
_cell.length_a   1.000
_cell.length_b   1.000
_cell.length_c   1.000
_cell.angle_alpha   90.00
_cell.angle_beta   90.00
_cell.angle_gamma   90.00
#
_symmetry.space_group_name_H-M   'P 1'
#
loop_
_entity.id
_entity.type
_entity.pdbx_description
1 polymer ?
#
loop_
_entity_poly.entity_id
_entity_poly.type
_entity_poly.pdbx_seq_one_letter_code
_entity_poly.pdbx_strand_id
1 'polypeptide(L)'
;MKNHYLLMSLWGLFALSLSLVSCGMDDKADEATPRLGISQARYELALPGSLNDGTNAVVRITANKGYHVTSNQPWLSVDKPEGIGLTDVTIVCDSNKTGVQREGILTVSTNGIEETITVIQTLFDPSVIAHLRTFYTEDFSWTLPIAAANDLKDPVENGAEGYTRMSVLDPNAVGKWQTTGLTDWYQTVVNPTGACKINIQRGYLNFNSNSYFNTGIILPAITGTRNSSEAVNATLSFIASPDGGGPDDVPLVVEIVAGPGSVKADAQQAKTAPKIIGSSVAWNNMSFELFGITADTRIAIHTEAPGTQKYC
;
A
#
# COMPACT_ATOMS: atom_id res chain seq x y z
N MET A 1 21.80 28.46 12.19
CA MET A 1 21.45 27.64 13.36
C MET A 1 20.70 26.42 12.81
N LYS A 2 21.33 25.22 12.94
CA LYS A 2 20.78 23.97 12.39
C LYS A 2 19.89 23.34 13.45
N ASN A 3 18.62 23.13 13.17
CA ASN A 3 17.76 22.29 14.00
C ASN A 3 17.63 20.91 13.36
N HIS A 4 18.24 19.93 14.00
CA HIS A 4 18.05 18.51 13.71
C HIS A 4 16.82 18.04 14.47
N TYR A 5 15.80 17.57 13.78
CA TYR A 5 14.72 16.80 14.39
C TYR A 5 15.14 15.34 14.50
N LEU A 6 15.30 14.90 15.74
CA LEU A 6 15.63 13.54 16.12
C LEU A 6 14.34 12.70 16.14
N LEU A 7 14.23 11.73 15.22
CA LEU A 7 13.15 10.74 15.25
C LEU A 7 13.47 9.74 16.38
N MET A 8 12.73 9.81 17.47
CA MET A 8 12.78 8.78 18.53
C MET A 8 11.91 7.60 18.15
N SER A 9 12.54 6.52 17.69
CA SER A 9 11.91 5.20 17.64
C SER A 9 11.86 4.65 19.08
N LEU A 10 10.65 4.41 19.57
CA LEU A 10 10.40 3.84 20.88
C LEU A 10 10.67 2.32 20.84
N TRP A 11 11.90 1.92 21.14
CA TRP A 11 12.22 0.53 21.45
C TRP A 11 11.98 0.30 22.94
N GLY A 12 10.96 -0.50 23.26
CA GLY A 12 10.73 -0.94 24.61
C GLY A 12 11.88 -1.82 25.12
N LEU A 13 12.73 -1.26 25.95
CA LEU A 13 13.72 -2.02 26.71
C LEU A 13 13.00 -2.85 27.79
N PHE A 14 12.90 -4.15 27.56
CA PHE A 14 12.58 -5.10 28.64
C PHE A 14 13.86 -5.29 29.46
N ALA A 15 13.97 -4.64 30.60
CA ALA A 15 15.05 -4.82 31.54
C ALA A 15 14.95 -6.21 32.20
N LEU A 16 15.79 -7.15 31.75
CA LEU A 16 15.98 -8.44 32.40
C LEU A 16 16.88 -8.21 33.63
N SER A 17 16.30 -8.21 34.83
CA SER A 17 17.05 -8.17 36.06
C SER A 17 17.78 -9.51 36.27
N LEU A 18 19.07 -9.55 35.98
CA LEU A 18 19.95 -10.65 36.37
C LEU A 18 20.29 -10.51 37.86
N SER A 19 19.63 -11.27 38.71
CA SER A 19 20.08 -11.49 40.08
C SER A 19 21.21 -12.57 40.07
N LEU A 20 22.42 -12.14 40.25
CA LEU A 20 23.52 -13.05 40.52
C LEU A 20 23.39 -13.58 41.94
N VAL A 21 22.90 -14.78 42.08
CA VAL A 21 23.04 -15.54 43.33
C VAL A 21 24.32 -16.32 43.32
N SER A 22 25.24 -15.98 44.23
CA SER A 22 26.50 -16.67 44.50
C SER A 22 26.25 -18.12 44.90
N CYS A 23 26.91 -19.05 44.18
CA CYS A 23 26.81 -20.48 44.41
C CYS A 23 27.67 -20.90 45.59
N GLY A 24 27.05 -21.42 46.64
CA GLY A 24 27.73 -22.32 47.61
C GLY A 24 27.70 -23.73 47.01
N MET A 25 28.86 -24.38 46.88
CA MET A 25 28.94 -25.79 46.49
C MET A 25 28.42 -26.65 47.62
N ASP A 26 27.30 -27.31 47.38
CA ASP A 26 26.93 -28.56 48.03
C ASP A 26 26.64 -29.58 46.93
N ASP A 27 27.46 -30.60 46.86
CA ASP A 27 27.36 -31.74 45.94
C ASP A 27 26.17 -32.65 46.32
N LYS A 28 24.96 -32.17 46.15
CA LYS A 28 23.78 -33.00 45.87
C LYS A 28 23.34 -32.64 44.48
N ALA A 29 23.31 -33.61 43.59
CA ALA A 29 22.64 -33.51 42.30
C ALA A 29 21.18 -33.14 42.56
N ASP A 30 20.92 -31.87 42.75
CA ASP A 30 19.59 -31.29 42.87
C ASP A 30 18.91 -31.58 41.51
N GLU A 31 17.82 -32.37 41.55
CA GLU A 31 17.01 -32.52 40.35
C GLU A 31 16.53 -31.11 39.99
N ALA A 32 17.24 -30.49 39.06
CA ALA A 32 17.00 -29.10 38.71
C ALA A 32 15.53 -28.90 38.45
N THR A 33 14.89 -28.01 39.24
CA THR A 33 13.47 -27.66 39.06
C THR A 33 13.16 -27.46 37.58
N PRO A 34 12.15 -28.12 37.03
CA PRO A 34 11.77 -27.97 35.64
C PRO A 34 11.58 -26.50 35.30
N ARG A 35 12.13 -26.09 34.16
CA ARG A 35 12.00 -24.73 33.61
C ARG A 35 11.62 -24.84 32.15
N LEU A 36 10.63 -24.05 31.74
CA LEU A 36 10.15 -23.96 30.38
C LEU A 36 9.97 -22.49 30.02
N GLY A 37 10.34 -22.11 28.82
CA GLY A 37 10.10 -20.79 28.28
C GLY A 37 9.97 -20.84 26.76
N ILE A 38 9.18 -19.95 26.21
CA ILE A 38 8.94 -19.75 24.76
C ILE A 38 9.26 -18.31 24.38
N SER A 39 9.81 -18.12 23.20
CA SER A 39 10.18 -16.76 22.73
C SER A 39 8.96 -15.88 22.40
N GLN A 40 7.85 -16.50 22.01
CA GLN A 40 6.62 -15.80 21.61
C GLN A 40 5.41 -16.70 21.80
N ALA A 41 4.33 -16.16 22.38
CA ALA A 41 3.11 -16.90 22.70
C ALA A 41 2.00 -16.76 21.63
N ARG A 42 2.19 -15.94 20.60
CA ARG A 42 1.18 -15.69 19.56
C ARG A 42 1.85 -15.48 18.21
N TYR A 43 1.35 -16.18 17.19
CA TYR A 43 1.76 -16.02 15.81
C TYR A 43 0.54 -15.75 14.92
N GLU A 44 0.71 -14.83 13.98
CA GLU A 44 -0.24 -14.63 12.89
C GLU A 44 0.41 -15.09 11.58
N LEU A 45 -0.19 -16.07 10.94
CA LEU A 45 0.31 -16.68 9.73
C LEU A 45 -0.60 -16.35 8.55
N ALA A 46 0.02 -16.21 7.41
CA ALA A 46 -0.66 -16.08 6.13
C ALA A 46 -1.37 -17.39 5.72
N LEU A 47 -2.18 -17.33 4.68
CA LEU A 47 -2.93 -18.43 4.13
C LEU A 47 -2.10 -19.70 3.85
N PRO A 48 -0.87 -19.63 3.28
CA PRO A 48 -0.04 -20.82 3.06
C PRO A 48 0.62 -21.39 4.32
N GLY A 49 0.51 -20.71 5.48
CA GLY A 49 1.12 -21.15 6.74
C GLY A 49 2.47 -20.51 7.06
N SER A 50 2.90 -19.55 6.29
CA SER A 50 4.10 -18.73 6.53
C SER A 50 3.77 -17.41 7.25
N LEU A 51 4.79 -16.68 7.71
CA LEU A 51 4.65 -15.26 8.08
C LEU A 51 4.27 -14.43 6.84
N ASN A 52 3.83 -13.19 7.06
CA ASN A 52 3.39 -12.28 5.99
C ASN A 52 4.50 -11.92 4.99
N ASP A 53 5.76 -12.07 5.37
CA ASP A 53 6.93 -11.89 4.50
C ASP A 53 7.32 -13.16 3.72
N GLY A 54 6.55 -14.25 3.87
CA GLY A 54 6.79 -15.54 3.24
C GLY A 54 7.80 -16.43 3.99
N THR A 55 8.38 -15.98 5.11
CA THR A 55 9.31 -16.77 5.91
C THR A 55 8.57 -17.72 6.85
N ASN A 56 9.26 -18.76 7.34
CA ASN A 56 8.70 -19.68 8.30
C ASN A 56 8.61 -19.05 9.69
N ALA A 57 7.52 -19.32 10.41
CA ALA A 57 7.39 -18.95 11.80
C ALA A 57 8.23 -19.88 12.68
N VAL A 58 9.14 -19.32 13.45
CA VAL A 58 10.03 -20.06 14.34
C VAL A 58 9.80 -19.62 15.78
N VAL A 59 9.55 -20.57 16.67
CA VAL A 59 9.51 -20.37 18.10
C VAL A 59 10.79 -20.94 18.73
N ARG A 60 11.43 -20.18 19.60
CA ARG A 60 12.54 -20.67 20.41
C ARG A 60 12.01 -21.20 21.72
N ILE A 61 12.23 -22.49 21.97
CA ILE A 61 11.89 -23.16 23.22
C ILE A 61 13.14 -23.32 24.07
N THR A 62 13.05 -22.98 25.33
CA THR A 62 14.11 -23.19 26.34
C THR A 62 13.56 -24.11 27.42
N ALA A 63 14.11 -25.30 27.57
CA ALA A 63 13.69 -26.27 28.60
C ALA A 63 14.89 -27.01 29.16
N ASN A 64 15.04 -27.05 30.48
CA ASN A 64 16.15 -27.79 31.15
C ASN A 64 15.85 -29.30 31.32
N LYS A 65 14.65 -29.72 31.01
CA LYS A 65 14.20 -31.12 30.92
C LYS A 65 13.64 -31.35 29.51
N GLY A 66 13.42 -32.60 29.12
CA GLY A 66 12.76 -32.90 27.86
C GLY A 66 11.40 -32.25 27.75
N TYR A 67 11.11 -31.59 26.63
CA TYR A 67 9.80 -31.03 26.31
C TYR A 67 9.10 -31.83 25.21
N HIS A 68 7.79 -31.72 25.18
CA HIS A 68 6.92 -32.22 24.12
C HIS A 68 5.94 -31.14 23.67
N VAL A 69 5.69 -31.05 22.35
CA VAL A 69 4.74 -30.12 21.76
C VAL A 69 3.55 -30.88 21.19
N THR A 70 2.35 -30.49 21.58
CA THR A 70 1.09 -31.02 21.05
C THR A 70 0.28 -29.91 20.39
N SER A 71 -0.58 -30.29 19.45
CA SER A 71 -1.51 -29.38 18.78
C SER A 71 -2.95 -29.78 19.06
N ASN A 72 -3.83 -28.79 19.23
CA ASN A 72 -5.28 -29.02 19.31
C ASN A 72 -5.97 -29.06 17.94
N GLN A 73 -5.20 -28.91 16.86
CA GLN A 73 -5.72 -28.86 15.49
C GLN A 73 -4.94 -29.78 14.54
N PRO A 74 -5.60 -30.53 13.64
CA PRO A 74 -4.93 -31.44 12.72
C PRO A 74 -4.12 -30.71 11.63
N TRP A 75 -4.43 -29.45 11.37
CA TRP A 75 -3.76 -28.62 10.36
C TRP A 75 -2.53 -27.85 10.89
N LEU A 76 -2.25 -27.96 12.20
CA LEU A 76 -1.20 -27.25 12.92
C LEU A 76 -0.25 -28.26 13.57
N SER A 77 1.05 -28.12 13.34
CA SER A 77 2.10 -28.97 13.92
C SER A 77 3.42 -28.19 14.05
N VAL A 78 4.47 -28.89 14.43
CA VAL A 78 5.84 -28.37 14.46
C VAL A 78 6.80 -29.36 13.85
N ASP A 79 7.96 -28.88 13.37
CA ASP A 79 9.00 -29.73 12.76
C ASP A 79 9.75 -30.58 13.80
N LYS A 80 9.82 -30.12 15.07
CA LYS A 80 10.50 -30.78 16.18
C LYS A 80 9.57 -30.86 17.39
N PRO A 81 8.70 -31.87 17.46
CA PRO A 81 7.72 -31.99 18.56
C PRO A 81 8.35 -32.35 19.91
N GLU A 82 9.62 -32.72 19.95
CA GLU A 82 10.35 -33.07 21.18
C GLU A 82 11.75 -32.45 21.15
N GLY A 83 12.29 -32.15 22.32
CA GLY A 83 13.63 -31.62 22.46
C GLY A 83 14.04 -31.35 23.91
N ILE A 84 15.23 -30.82 24.08
CA ILE A 84 15.78 -30.40 25.37
C ILE A 84 16.75 -29.21 25.13
N GLY A 85 16.92 -28.36 26.13
CA GLY A 85 17.80 -27.21 26.05
C GLY A 85 17.17 -26.07 25.26
N LEU A 86 18.00 -25.33 24.53
CA LEU A 86 17.61 -24.24 23.64
C LEU A 86 17.39 -24.79 22.25
N THR A 87 16.15 -24.76 21.76
CA THR A 87 15.80 -25.34 20.45
C THR A 87 14.94 -24.36 19.66
N ASP A 88 15.33 -24.11 18.42
CA ASP A 88 14.48 -23.42 17.45
C ASP A 88 13.56 -24.43 16.75
N VAL A 89 12.27 -24.18 16.81
CA VAL A 89 11.21 -25.06 16.35
C VAL A 89 10.36 -24.31 15.33
N THR A 90 10.19 -24.87 14.14
CA THR A 90 9.38 -24.30 13.09
C THR A 90 7.92 -24.69 13.26
N ILE A 91 7.03 -23.73 13.26
CA ILE A 91 5.57 -23.95 13.21
C ILE A 91 5.19 -24.32 11.78
N VAL A 92 4.50 -25.44 11.64
CA VAL A 92 4.06 -26.01 10.35
C VAL A 92 2.54 -25.98 10.29
N CYS A 93 2.00 -25.33 9.27
CA CYS A 93 0.56 -25.26 9.04
C CYS A 93 0.21 -25.70 7.61
N ASP A 94 -0.88 -26.44 7.49
CA ASP A 94 -1.50 -26.67 6.17
C ASP A 94 -2.07 -25.36 5.63
N SER A 95 -2.07 -25.20 4.30
CA SER A 95 -2.73 -24.06 3.66
C SER A 95 -4.20 -23.96 4.06
N ASN A 96 -4.65 -22.74 4.41
CA ASN A 96 -6.03 -22.50 4.82
C ASN A 96 -6.99 -22.48 3.61
N LYS A 97 -7.70 -23.56 3.40
CA LYS A 97 -8.70 -23.72 2.31
C LYS A 97 -10.15 -23.52 2.80
N THR A 98 -10.35 -23.05 4.02
CA THR A 98 -11.70 -22.96 4.61
C THR A 98 -12.47 -21.70 4.20
N GLY A 99 -11.78 -20.70 3.64
CA GLY A 99 -12.38 -19.40 3.31
C GLY A 99 -12.63 -18.48 4.51
N VAL A 100 -12.24 -18.91 5.72
CA VAL A 100 -12.34 -18.11 6.95
C VAL A 100 -11.04 -18.21 7.74
N GLN A 101 -10.74 -17.18 8.52
CA GLN A 101 -9.64 -17.20 9.48
C GLN A 101 -9.85 -18.35 10.47
N ARG A 102 -8.77 -19.03 10.87
CA ARG A 102 -8.80 -20.11 11.84
C ARG A 102 -7.75 -19.94 12.91
N GLU A 103 -7.99 -20.57 14.08
CA GLU A 103 -7.10 -20.53 15.22
C GLU A 103 -6.77 -21.94 15.70
N GLY A 104 -5.55 -22.12 16.15
CA GLY A 104 -5.06 -23.33 16.78
C GLY A 104 -4.12 -23.00 17.94
N ILE A 105 -3.94 -23.97 18.83
CA ILE A 105 -3.08 -23.86 19.99
C ILE A 105 -2.04 -24.97 19.96
N LEU A 106 -0.78 -24.60 20.08
CA LEU A 106 0.31 -25.52 20.40
C LEU A 106 0.56 -25.45 21.89
N THR A 107 0.60 -26.59 22.56
CA THR A 107 0.95 -26.71 23.98
C THR A 107 2.35 -27.33 24.07
N VAL A 108 3.28 -26.61 24.68
CA VAL A 108 4.62 -27.08 25.01
C VAL A 108 4.62 -27.50 26.47
N SER A 109 4.95 -28.75 26.73
CA SER A 109 4.92 -29.30 28.10
C SER A 109 6.26 -29.94 28.50
N THR A 110 6.60 -29.82 29.78
CA THR A 110 7.75 -30.49 30.40
C THR A 110 7.50 -30.69 31.89
N ASN A 111 7.55 -31.91 32.39
CA ASN A 111 7.48 -32.25 33.81
C ASN A 111 6.42 -31.46 34.63
N GLY A 112 5.21 -31.33 34.10
CA GLY A 112 4.08 -30.66 34.75
C GLY A 112 4.04 -29.14 34.57
N ILE A 113 4.91 -28.54 33.77
CA ILE A 113 4.86 -27.14 33.35
C ILE A 113 4.37 -27.10 31.89
N GLU A 114 3.50 -26.16 31.59
CA GLU A 114 2.97 -25.97 30.23
C GLU A 114 3.02 -24.50 29.83
N GLU A 115 3.36 -24.27 28.56
CA GLU A 115 3.28 -23.00 27.87
C GLU A 115 2.44 -23.17 26.61
N THR A 116 1.66 -22.15 26.25
CA THR A 116 0.79 -22.22 25.08
C THR A 116 1.19 -21.19 24.03
N ILE A 117 1.08 -21.59 22.78
CA ILE A 117 1.31 -20.73 21.61
C ILE A 117 0.02 -20.70 20.79
N THR A 118 -0.61 -19.54 20.71
CA THR A 118 -1.76 -19.30 19.85
C THR A 118 -1.30 -19.02 18.44
N VAL A 119 -1.80 -19.80 17.50
CA VAL A 119 -1.52 -19.61 16.06
C VAL A 119 -2.81 -19.23 15.34
N ILE A 120 -2.84 -18.03 14.78
CA ILE A 120 -3.95 -17.54 13.96
C ILE A 120 -3.49 -17.62 12.51
N GLN A 121 -4.25 -18.33 11.69
CA GLN A 121 -4.00 -18.37 10.25
C GLN A 121 -5.08 -17.57 9.52
N THR A 122 -4.65 -16.46 8.92
CA THR A 122 -5.48 -15.52 8.19
C THR A 122 -5.77 -16.00 6.77
N LEU A 123 -6.57 -15.25 6.02
CA LEU A 123 -6.77 -15.46 4.58
C LEU A 123 -5.77 -14.68 3.72
N PHE A 124 -4.85 -13.98 4.36
CA PHE A 124 -3.82 -13.23 3.65
C PHE A 124 -2.89 -14.18 2.89
N ASP A 125 -2.79 -13.99 1.58
CA ASP A 125 -1.90 -14.76 0.72
C ASP A 125 -0.72 -13.86 0.29
N PRO A 126 0.49 -14.05 0.85
CA PRO A 126 1.65 -13.26 0.46
C PRO A 126 2.05 -13.47 -1.00
N SER A 127 1.66 -14.59 -1.63
CA SER A 127 1.93 -14.82 -3.05
C SER A 127 1.12 -13.88 -3.95
N VAL A 128 -0.03 -13.42 -3.49
CA VAL A 128 -0.84 -12.41 -4.19
C VAL A 128 -0.11 -11.07 -4.23
N ILE A 129 0.53 -10.68 -3.11
CA ILE A 129 1.34 -9.44 -3.08
C ILE A 129 2.57 -9.58 -3.98
N ALA A 130 3.21 -10.75 -4.00
CA ALA A 130 4.35 -10.99 -4.90
C ALA A 130 3.98 -10.88 -6.38
N HIS A 131 2.69 -10.95 -6.70
CA HIS A 131 2.15 -10.75 -8.05
C HIS A 131 1.61 -9.34 -8.30
N LEU A 132 1.57 -8.47 -7.28
CA LEU A 132 1.25 -7.06 -7.51
C LEU A 132 2.35 -6.44 -8.38
N ARG A 133 1.94 -5.88 -9.49
CA ARG A 133 2.83 -5.18 -10.41
C ARG A 133 2.37 -3.75 -10.56
N THR A 134 3.34 -2.85 -10.56
CA THR A 134 3.09 -1.47 -10.96
C THR A 134 3.05 -1.43 -12.49
N PHE A 135 1.90 -1.10 -13.05
CA PHE A 135 1.71 -0.98 -14.49
C PHE A 135 2.14 0.38 -15.02
N TYR A 136 2.00 1.41 -14.22
CA TYR A 136 2.34 2.78 -14.57
C TYR A 136 2.63 3.60 -13.32
N THR A 137 3.60 4.48 -13.39
CA THR A 137 3.91 5.48 -12.37
C THR A 137 4.19 6.81 -13.05
N GLU A 138 3.59 7.88 -12.56
CA GLU A 138 3.86 9.25 -12.97
C GLU A 138 4.13 10.10 -11.73
N ASP A 139 5.29 10.70 -11.65
CA ASP A 139 5.72 11.56 -10.54
C ASP A 139 5.82 13.03 -10.94
N PHE A 140 5.49 13.33 -12.19
CA PHE A 140 5.58 14.67 -12.78
C PHE A 140 6.98 15.32 -12.68
N SER A 141 8.03 14.53 -12.43
CA SER A 141 9.41 15.05 -12.33
C SER A 141 9.87 15.77 -13.60
N TRP A 142 9.31 15.44 -14.75
CA TRP A 142 9.56 16.12 -16.03
C TRP A 142 9.13 17.59 -16.02
N THR A 143 8.25 18.00 -15.11
CA THR A 143 7.82 19.41 -14.98
C THR A 143 8.86 20.25 -14.25
N LEU A 144 9.73 19.66 -13.40
CA LEU A 144 10.68 20.39 -12.57
C LEU A 144 11.66 21.29 -13.34
N PRO A 145 12.34 20.81 -14.42
CA PRO A 145 13.21 21.67 -15.21
C PRO A 145 12.45 22.79 -15.93
N ILE A 146 11.21 22.53 -16.36
CA ILE A 146 10.34 23.53 -16.98
C ILE A 146 9.97 24.59 -15.94
N ALA A 147 9.58 24.17 -14.74
CA ALA A 147 9.24 25.05 -13.64
C ALA A 147 10.41 25.95 -13.25
N ALA A 148 11.61 25.38 -13.13
CA ALA A 148 12.83 26.14 -12.83
C ALA A 148 13.17 27.19 -13.90
N ALA A 149 13.00 26.86 -15.20
CA ALA A 149 13.28 27.76 -16.30
C ALA A 149 12.25 28.89 -16.47
N ASN A 150 11.06 28.77 -15.89
CA ASN A 150 9.93 29.67 -16.06
C ASN A 150 9.42 30.26 -14.73
N ASP A 151 10.19 30.15 -13.66
CA ASP A 151 9.87 30.67 -12.31
C ASP A 151 8.50 30.21 -11.78
N LEU A 152 8.10 28.96 -12.11
CA LEU A 152 6.91 28.36 -11.55
C LEU A 152 7.14 28.03 -10.07
N LYS A 153 6.17 28.37 -9.24
CA LYS A 153 6.29 28.26 -7.79
C LYS A 153 6.09 26.81 -7.32
N ASP A 154 6.55 26.53 -6.12
CA ASP A 154 6.24 25.29 -5.42
C ASP A 154 4.74 25.17 -5.12
N PRO A 155 4.21 23.94 -4.95
CA PRO A 155 2.85 23.75 -4.47
C PRO A 155 2.64 24.56 -3.19
N VAL A 156 1.60 25.35 -3.17
CA VAL A 156 1.36 26.21 -2.01
C VAL A 156 0.40 25.47 -1.09
N GLU A 157 0.85 25.16 0.11
CA GLU A 157 0.07 24.47 1.13
C GLU A 157 -1.18 25.25 1.58
N ASN A 158 -1.28 26.53 1.27
CA ASN A 158 -2.35 27.41 1.77
C ASN A 158 -3.01 28.29 0.70
N GLY A 159 -3.04 27.84 -0.54
CA GLY A 159 -3.77 28.55 -1.57
C GLY A 159 -3.27 29.95 -1.82
N ALA A 160 -1.95 30.14 -1.87
CA ALA A 160 -1.41 31.47 -2.10
C ALA A 160 -1.84 32.00 -3.45
N GLU A 161 -2.41 33.18 -3.43
CA GLU A 161 -2.64 33.95 -4.61
C GLU A 161 -1.32 34.21 -5.35
N GLY A 162 -1.37 34.14 -6.67
CA GLY A 162 -0.30 34.64 -7.51
C GLY A 162 0.80 33.67 -7.92
N TYR A 163 0.57 32.35 -7.87
CA TYR A 163 1.50 31.43 -8.51
C TYR A 163 1.33 31.40 -10.02
N THR A 164 2.46 31.21 -10.72
CA THR A 164 2.50 31.17 -12.17
C THR A 164 2.16 29.78 -12.67
N ARG A 165 1.33 29.68 -13.70
CA ARG A 165 0.98 28.44 -14.41
C ARG A 165 1.51 28.51 -15.84
N MET A 166 1.86 27.38 -16.41
CA MET A 166 2.25 27.23 -17.79
C MET A 166 1.36 26.21 -18.47
N SER A 167 0.71 26.55 -19.55
CA SER A 167 -0.10 25.58 -20.33
C SER A 167 0.78 24.45 -20.86
N VAL A 168 0.28 23.21 -20.83
CA VAL A 168 0.95 22.06 -21.48
C VAL A 168 1.14 22.25 -22.97
N LEU A 169 0.40 23.17 -23.60
CA LEU A 169 0.55 23.53 -25.01
C LEU A 169 1.57 24.65 -25.24
N ASP A 170 2.19 25.19 -24.18
CA ASP A 170 3.27 26.16 -24.31
C ASP A 170 4.45 25.55 -25.11
N PRO A 171 5.06 26.29 -26.04
CA PRO A 171 6.18 25.77 -26.85
C PRO A 171 7.36 25.21 -26.03
N ASN A 172 7.59 25.73 -24.82
CA ASN A 172 8.64 25.22 -23.92
C ASN A 172 8.26 23.90 -23.23
N ALA A 173 6.97 23.55 -23.16
CA ALA A 173 6.44 22.41 -22.45
C ALA A 173 5.96 21.29 -23.38
N VAL A 174 5.50 21.63 -24.59
CA VAL A 174 4.79 20.70 -25.49
C VAL A 174 5.58 19.42 -25.81
N GLY A 175 6.87 19.53 -26.06
CA GLY A 175 7.70 18.36 -26.35
C GLY A 175 7.86 17.42 -25.15
N LYS A 176 7.85 17.94 -23.93
CA LYS A 176 7.91 17.14 -22.69
C LYS A 176 6.59 16.46 -22.39
N TRP A 177 5.49 17.19 -22.51
CA TRP A 177 4.16 16.65 -22.42
C TRP A 177 3.92 15.46 -23.35
N GLN A 178 4.31 15.59 -24.60
CA GLN A 178 4.18 14.53 -25.60
C GLN A 178 5.02 13.28 -25.29
N THR A 179 6.18 13.43 -24.63
CA THR A 179 7.05 12.29 -24.30
C THR A 179 6.54 11.47 -23.12
N THR A 180 5.60 11.98 -22.32
CA THR A 180 5.03 11.23 -21.17
C THR A 180 4.03 10.16 -21.59
N GLY A 181 3.48 10.25 -22.82
CA GLY A 181 2.35 9.43 -23.26
C GLY A 181 1.00 9.85 -22.67
N LEU A 182 0.97 10.87 -21.82
CA LEU A 182 -0.26 11.50 -21.34
C LEU A 182 -0.93 12.25 -22.49
N THR A 183 -2.27 12.26 -22.53
CA THR A 183 -3.03 13.02 -23.52
C THR A 183 -4.15 13.80 -22.85
N ASP A 184 -4.59 14.86 -23.52
CA ASP A 184 -5.71 15.69 -23.04
C ASP A 184 -7.04 14.94 -23.20
N TRP A 185 -7.76 14.75 -22.08
CA TRP A 185 -9.05 14.07 -22.09
C TRP A 185 -10.12 14.89 -22.83
N TYR A 186 -10.20 16.21 -22.54
CA TYR A 186 -11.24 17.04 -23.12
C TYR A 186 -11.15 17.11 -24.66
N GLN A 187 -9.95 17.32 -25.17
CA GLN A 187 -9.71 17.34 -26.63
C GLN A 187 -9.89 15.97 -27.27
N THR A 188 -9.58 14.89 -26.55
CA THR A 188 -9.68 13.54 -27.10
C THR A 188 -11.10 13.01 -27.11
N VAL A 189 -11.88 13.28 -26.05
CA VAL A 189 -13.19 12.63 -25.82
C VAL A 189 -14.36 13.58 -26.05
N VAL A 190 -14.24 14.85 -25.64
CA VAL A 190 -15.37 15.78 -25.59
C VAL A 190 -15.42 16.71 -26.80
N ASN A 191 -14.30 17.40 -27.08
CA ASN A 191 -14.23 18.39 -28.16
C ASN A 191 -12.82 18.46 -28.80
N PRO A 192 -12.60 17.80 -29.93
CA PRO A 192 -11.28 17.76 -30.57
C PRO A 192 -10.70 19.13 -30.98
N THR A 193 -11.56 20.13 -31.13
CA THR A 193 -11.15 21.50 -31.47
C THR A 193 -11.12 22.44 -30.26
N GLY A 194 -11.47 21.92 -29.09
CA GLY A 194 -11.49 22.66 -27.85
C GLY A 194 -10.08 23.02 -27.33
N ALA A 195 -10.02 24.02 -26.49
CA ALA A 195 -8.76 24.40 -25.87
C ALA A 195 -8.44 23.48 -24.67
N CYS A 196 -7.23 22.94 -24.67
CA CYS A 196 -6.68 22.28 -23.47
C CYS A 196 -6.46 23.33 -22.36
N LYS A 197 -6.89 22.98 -21.16
CA LYS A 197 -6.74 23.83 -19.96
C LYS A 197 -6.09 23.04 -18.81
N ILE A 198 -5.05 22.32 -19.15
CA ILE A 198 -4.15 21.69 -18.19
C ILE A 198 -2.90 22.59 -18.12
N ASN A 199 -2.55 22.95 -16.90
CA ASN A 199 -1.39 23.77 -16.64
C ASN A 199 -0.30 22.98 -15.93
N ILE A 200 0.94 23.23 -16.30
CA ILE A 200 2.12 22.74 -15.60
C ILE A 200 2.37 23.60 -14.39
N GLN A 201 2.63 22.93 -13.29
CA GLN A 201 3.17 23.49 -12.06
C GLN A 201 4.45 22.76 -11.68
N ARG A 202 5.06 23.13 -10.58
CA ARG A 202 6.29 22.51 -10.10
C ARG A 202 6.02 21.16 -9.44
N GLY A 203 6.16 20.07 -10.20
CA GLY A 203 5.96 18.69 -9.72
C GLY A 203 4.52 18.20 -9.79
N TYR A 204 3.62 18.89 -10.49
CA TYR A 204 2.23 18.46 -10.65
C TYR A 204 1.55 19.13 -11.84
N LEU A 205 0.34 18.69 -12.16
CA LEU A 205 -0.54 19.33 -13.14
C LEU A 205 -1.74 19.97 -12.43
N ASN A 206 -2.13 21.14 -12.90
CA ASN A 206 -3.33 21.82 -12.45
C ASN A 206 -4.41 21.73 -13.52
N PHE A 207 -5.59 21.27 -13.14
CA PHE A 207 -6.76 21.12 -13.99
C PHE A 207 -7.69 22.32 -13.89
N ASN A 208 -8.39 22.60 -14.98
CA ASN A 208 -9.36 23.67 -15.10
C ASN A 208 -8.80 25.08 -15.16
N SER A 209 -9.68 26.00 -15.47
CA SER A 209 -9.46 27.45 -15.44
C SER A 209 -10.82 28.14 -15.34
N ASN A 210 -10.81 29.47 -15.17
CA ASN A 210 -12.02 30.30 -15.03
C ASN A 210 -13.08 30.11 -16.12
N SER A 211 -12.73 29.50 -17.24
CA SER A 211 -13.64 29.33 -18.38
C SER A 211 -13.85 27.86 -18.76
N TYR A 212 -13.20 26.91 -18.10
CA TYR A 212 -13.23 25.50 -18.49
C TYR A 212 -13.29 24.62 -17.23
N PHE A 213 -14.38 23.88 -17.11
CA PHE A 213 -14.76 23.13 -15.92
C PHE A 213 -14.58 21.61 -16.07
N ASN A 214 -14.33 21.16 -17.29
CA ASN A 214 -14.19 19.75 -17.61
C ASN A 214 -12.85 19.56 -18.29
N THR A 215 -11.84 19.26 -17.52
CA THR A 215 -10.50 18.97 -18.01
C THR A 215 -9.93 17.76 -17.32
N GLY A 216 -8.95 17.13 -17.93
CA GLY A 216 -8.34 15.93 -17.37
C GLY A 216 -7.32 15.32 -18.32
N ILE A 217 -6.71 14.26 -17.88
CA ILE A 217 -5.69 13.51 -18.59
C ILE A 217 -6.18 12.10 -18.90
N ILE A 218 -5.68 11.55 -19.98
CA ILE A 218 -5.73 10.12 -20.28
C ILE A 218 -4.35 9.55 -20.03
N LEU A 219 -4.26 8.49 -19.23
CA LEU A 219 -3.01 7.82 -18.93
C LEU A 219 -2.49 7.05 -20.13
N PRO A 220 -1.16 6.81 -20.23
CA PRO A 220 -0.58 5.96 -21.26
C PRO A 220 -1.14 4.54 -21.22
N ALA A 221 -0.84 3.78 -22.26
CA ALA A 221 -1.17 2.35 -22.30
C ALA A 221 -0.55 1.59 -21.12
N ILE A 222 -1.29 0.67 -20.55
CA ILE A 222 -0.79 -0.25 -19.53
C ILE A 222 0.10 -1.28 -20.23
N THR A 223 1.41 -1.21 -20.01
CA THR A 223 2.39 -2.07 -20.69
C THR A 223 2.88 -3.26 -19.87
N GLY A 224 2.43 -3.38 -18.63
CA GLY A 224 2.92 -4.39 -17.67
C GLY A 224 2.20 -5.74 -17.71
N THR A 225 1.15 -5.93 -18.51
CA THR A 225 0.46 -7.20 -18.69
C THR A 225 1.31 -8.18 -19.51
N ARG A 226 1.17 -9.50 -19.25
CA ARG A 226 1.94 -10.53 -19.96
C ARG A 226 1.68 -10.53 -21.47
N ASN A 227 0.45 -10.21 -21.83
CA ASN A 227 0.04 -10.01 -23.24
C ASN A 227 -1.10 -8.99 -23.27
N SER A 228 -1.40 -8.45 -24.44
CA SER A 228 -2.42 -7.41 -24.60
C SER A 228 -3.83 -7.83 -24.21
N SER A 229 -4.12 -9.12 -24.20
CA SER A 229 -5.44 -9.69 -23.86
C SER A 229 -5.55 -10.17 -22.41
N GLU A 230 -4.46 -10.12 -21.63
CA GLU A 230 -4.52 -10.48 -20.20
C GLU A 230 -5.39 -9.46 -19.45
N ALA A 231 -6.54 -9.91 -18.97
CA ALA A 231 -7.42 -9.09 -18.14
C ALA A 231 -6.95 -9.14 -16.68
N VAL A 232 -6.77 -7.98 -16.07
CA VAL A 232 -6.34 -7.84 -14.67
C VAL A 232 -7.25 -6.88 -13.91
N ASN A 233 -7.32 -7.09 -12.59
CA ASN A 233 -7.87 -6.08 -11.69
C ASN A 233 -6.71 -5.24 -11.13
N ALA A 234 -6.93 -3.95 -11.01
CA ALA A 234 -5.91 -3.01 -10.55
C ALA A 234 -6.51 -1.92 -9.68
N THR A 235 -5.65 -1.30 -8.89
CA THR A 235 -5.97 -0.08 -8.14
C THR A 235 -5.25 1.09 -8.77
N LEU A 236 -6.00 2.14 -9.14
CA LEU A 236 -5.46 3.43 -9.53
C LEU A 236 -5.41 4.33 -8.30
N SER A 237 -4.21 4.73 -7.91
CA SER A 237 -4.01 5.64 -6.77
C SER A 237 -3.22 6.88 -7.21
N PHE A 238 -3.64 8.03 -6.72
CA PHE A 238 -2.96 9.31 -6.94
C PHE A 238 -3.28 10.29 -5.80
N ILE A 239 -2.54 11.37 -5.72
CA ILE A 239 -2.84 12.47 -4.81
C ILE A 239 -3.45 13.63 -5.60
N ALA A 240 -4.42 14.31 -4.99
CA ALA A 240 -5.07 15.48 -5.56
C ALA A 240 -5.39 16.51 -4.47
N SER A 241 -5.41 17.77 -4.84
CA SER A 241 -5.79 18.87 -3.96
C SER A 241 -6.73 19.82 -4.69
N PRO A 242 -7.73 20.41 -4.02
CA PRO A 242 -8.38 21.62 -4.52
C PRO A 242 -7.35 22.72 -4.72
N ASP A 243 -7.56 23.60 -5.70
CA ASP A 243 -6.71 24.74 -5.92
C ASP A 243 -6.93 25.83 -4.86
N GLY A 244 -5.91 26.63 -4.66
CA GLY A 244 -5.78 27.59 -3.58
C GLY A 244 -6.60 28.86 -3.62
N GLY A 245 -7.50 29.04 -4.54
CA GLY A 245 -8.38 30.22 -4.63
C GLY A 245 -9.60 30.19 -3.71
N GLY A 246 -9.78 29.13 -2.95
CA GLY A 246 -10.94 28.85 -2.10
C GLY A 246 -11.20 27.35 -2.04
N PRO A 247 -11.88 26.84 -1.01
CA PRO A 247 -12.18 25.43 -0.91
C PRO A 247 -13.18 25.04 -2.01
N ASP A 248 -12.67 24.56 -3.14
CA ASP A 248 -13.49 24.06 -4.22
C ASP A 248 -13.80 22.58 -4.01
N ASP A 249 -15.08 22.24 -3.90
CA ASP A 249 -15.55 20.85 -3.94
C ASP A 249 -15.38 20.30 -5.36
N VAL A 250 -14.16 19.92 -5.73
CA VAL A 250 -13.85 19.46 -7.07
C VAL A 250 -14.24 18.00 -7.25
N PRO A 251 -15.21 17.70 -8.14
CA PRO A 251 -15.60 16.33 -8.44
C PRO A 251 -14.62 15.70 -9.43
N LEU A 252 -13.79 14.79 -8.96
CA LEU A 252 -12.95 13.95 -9.82
C LEU A 252 -13.67 12.66 -10.22
N VAL A 253 -13.46 12.28 -11.46
CA VAL A 253 -14.00 11.08 -12.08
C VAL A 253 -12.84 10.27 -12.67
N VAL A 254 -12.92 8.95 -12.54
CA VAL A 254 -12.09 7.99 -13.28
C VAL A 254 -12.99 7.35 -14.35
N GLU A 255 -12.52 7.35 -15.59
CA GLU A 255 -13.27 6.85 -16.74
C GLU A 255 -12.40 5.93 -17.61
N ILE A 256 -12.96 4.80 -18.04
CA ILE A 256 -12.38 3.96 -19.09
C ILE A 256 -12.87 4.51 -20.43
N VAL A 257 -12.00 5.23 -21.12
CA VAL A 257 -12.34 5.92 -22.37
C VAL A 257 -12.12 5.07 -23.62
N ALA A 258 -11.39 3.97 -23.49
CA ALA A 258 -11.19 2.99 -24.57
C ALA A 258 -10.74 1.64 -24.02
N GLY A 259 -10.98 0.58 -24.79
CA GLY A 259 -10.60 -0.80 -24.43
C GLY A 259 -11.52 -1.45 -23.42
N PRO A 260 -11.23 -2.70 -23.02
CA PRO A 260 -12.03 -3.43 -22.05
C PRO A 260 -11.79 -2.95 -20.62
N GLY A 261 -12.74 -3.24 -19.73
CA GLY A 261 -12.65 -3.00 -18.30
C GLY A 261 -13.90 -2.34 -17.73
N SER A 262 -13.94 -2.24 -16.42
CA SER A 262 -15.02 -1.60 -15.67
C SER A 262 -14.48 -0.91 -14.42
N VAL A 263 -15.15 0.13 -13.96
CA VAL A 263 -14.92 0.76 -12.65
C VAL A 263 -15.80 0.15 -11.55
N LYS A 264 -16.51 -0.94 -11.85
CA LYS A 264 -17.38 -1.66 -10.93
C LYS A 264 -17.23 -3.17 -11.12
N ALA A 265 -17.13 -3.92 -10.02
CA ALA A 265 -16.86 -5.36 -10.04
C ALA A 265 -17.94 -6.19 -10.78
N ASP A 266 -19.20 -5.91 -10.49
CA ASP A 266 -20.33 -6.75 -10.92
C ASP A 266 -21.17 -6.17 -12.06
N ALA A 267 -20.69 -5.12 -12.70
CA ALA A 267 -21.38 -4.45 -13.78
C ALA A 267 -20.43 -3.78 -14.75
N GLN A 268 -20.75 -3.78 -16.04
CA GLN A 268 -20.02 -2.99 -17.02
C GLN A 268 -20.34 -1.50 -16.81
N GLN A 269 -19.41 -0.79 -16.19
CA GLN A 269 -19.49 0.63 -15.94
C GLN A 269 -18.17 1.29 -16.29
N ALA A 270 -18.20 2.18 -17.29
CA ALA A 270 -17.00 2.83 -17.77
C ALA A 270 -16.54 3.99 -16.86
N LYS A 271 -17.45 4.61 -16.09
CA LYS A 271 -17.16 5.83 -15.34
C LYS A 271 -17.61 5.72 -13.89
N THR A 272 -16.77 6.19 -12.97
CA THR A 272 -17.12 6.27 -11.54
C THR A 272 -18.14 7.37 -11.27
N ALA A 273 -18.84 7.28 -10.13
CA ALA A 273 -19.48 8.46 -9.59
C ALA A 273 -18.41 9.52 -9.27
N PRO A 274 -18.73 10.82 -9.37
CA PRO A 274 -17.83 11.89 -8.97
C PRO A 274 -17.42 11.75 -7.50
N LYS A 275 -16.11 11.80 -7.24
CA LYS A 275 -15.55 11.78 -5.88
C LYS A 275 -14.99 13.16 -5.57
N ILE A 276 -15.51 13.79 -4.54
CA ILE A 276 -15.03 15.10 -4.09
C ILE A 276 -13.64 14.95 -3.50
N ILE A 277 -12.68 15.79 -3.91
CA ILE A 277 -11.31 15.79 -3.38
C ILE A 277 -11.29 16.23 -1.92
N GLY A 278 -12.15 17.17 -1.56
CA GLY A 278 -12.22 17.79 -0.23
C GLY A 278 -12.45 19.29 -0.35
N SER A 279 -12.71 19.93 0.80
CA SER A 279 -13.01 21.36 0.87
C SER A 279 -11.86 22.20 1.42
N SER A 280 -10.74 21.59 1.76
CA SER A 280 -9.53 22.29 2.21
C SER A 280 -8.39 22.06 1.25
N VAL A 281 -7.55 23.08 1.06
CA VAL A 281 -6.33 22.97 0.26
C VAL A 281 -5.34 22.06 0.97
N ALA A 282 -5.39 20.80 0.60
CA ALA A 282 -4.49 19.76 1.11
C ALA A 282 -4.39 18.61 0.09
N TRP A 283 -3.24 17.97 0.01
CA TRP A 283 -3.05 16.79 -0.80
C TRP A 283 -3.79 15.58 -0.19
N ASN A 284 -4.78 15.09 -0.91
CA ASN A 284 -5.63 13.97 -0.50
C ASN A 284 -5.30 12.73 -1.32
N ASN A 285 -5.25 11.58 -0.66
CA ASN A 285 -5.10 10.29 -1.34
C ASN A 285 -6.41 9.89 -2.00
N MET A 286 -6.37 9.70 -3.31
CA MET A 286 -7.46 9.20 -4.13
C MET A 286 -7.15 7.77 -4.54
N SER A 287 -8.15 6.88 -4.46
CA SER A 287 -8.00 5.48 -4.84
C SER A 287 -9.28 4.98 -5.50
N PHE A 288 -9.12 4.24 -6.60
CA PHE A 288 -10.20 3.70 -7.42
C PHE A 288 -9.86 2.29 -7.88
N GLU A 289 -10.81 1.37 -7.76
CA GLU A 289 -10.67 0.01 -8.24
C GLU A 289 -11.06 -0.09 -9.72
N LEU A 290 -10.29 -0.87 -10.48
CA LEU A 290 -10.48 -1.13 -11.90
C LEU A 290 -10.54 -2.64 -12.10
N PHE A 291 -11.48 -3.11 -12.91
CA PHE A 291 -11.76 -4.53 -13.11
C PHE A 291 -11.65 -4.92 -14.58
N GLY A 292 -10.99 -6.05 -14.85
CA GLY A 292 -10.89 -6.62 -16.18
C GLY A 292 -10.19 -5.71 -17.22
N ILE A 293 -9.28 -4.84 -16.78
CA ILE A 293 -8.51 -3.97 -17.69
C ILE A 293 -7.40 -4.77 -18.40
N THR A 294 -7.02 -4.33 -19.59
CA THR A 294 -5.93 -4.94 -20.41
C THR A 294 -4.94 -3.88 -20.87
N ALA A 295 -3.93 -4.28 -21.62
CA ALA A 295 -3.00 -3.34 -22.25
C ALA A 295 -3.67 -2.35 -23.22
N ASP A 296 -4.85 -2.69 -23.77
CA ASP A 296 -5.60 -1.82 -24.67
C ASP A 296 -6.49 -0.81 -23.93
N THR A 297 -6.62 -0.97 -22.60
CA THR A 297 -7.44 -0.06 -21.79
C THR A 297 -6.79 1.33 -21.72
N ARG A 298 -7.62 2.36 -21.88
CA ARG A 298 -7.24 3.76 -21.68
C ARG A 298 -8.07 4.34 -20.56
N ILE A 299 -7.39 4.88 -19.56
CA ILE A 299 -7.98 5.39 -18.33
C ILE A 299 -7.80 6.89 -18.30
N ALA A 300 -8.88 7.62 -18.07
CA ALA A 300 -8.86 9.05 -17.84
C ALA A 300 -9.07 9.38 -16.37
N ILE A 301 -8.45 10.46 -15.93
CA ILE A 301 -8.74 11.18 -14.69
C ILE A 301 -9.16 12.57 -15.11
N HIS A 302 -10.39 12.96 -14.79
CA HIS A 302 -10.92 14.26 -15.20
C HIS A 302 -11.87 14.86 -14.17
N THR A 303 -12.18 16.15 -14.32
CA THR A 303 -13.17 16.84 -13.51
C THR A 303 -14.50 16.90 -14.23
N GLU A 304 -15.58 16.87 -13.46
CA GLU A 304 -16.95 17.11 -13.97
C GLU A 304 -17.66 18.11 -13.08
N ALA A 305 -17.51 19.38 -13.38
CA ALA A 305 -18.14 20.46 -12.64
C ALA A 305 -19.12 21.24 -13.54
N PRO A 306 -20.40 20.89 -13.59
CA PRO A 306 -21.36 21.65 -14.38
C PRO A 306 -21.60 23.02 -13.74
N GLY A 307 -21.23 24.09 -14.45
CA GLY A 307 -21.67 25.45 -14.19
C GLY A 307 -21.02 26.23 -13.07
N THR A 308 -19.95 25.72 -12.44
CA THR A 308 -19.20 26.46 -11.40
C THR A 308 -17.70 26.39 -11.66
N GLN A 309 -16.98 27.46 -11.33
CA GLN A 309 -15.52 27.51 -11.42
C GLN A 309 -14.94 26.64 -10.30
N LYS A 310 -14.27 25.55 -10.66
CA LYS A 310 -13.62 24.63 -9.72
C LYS A 310 -12.28 24.22 -10.26
N TYR A 311 -11.25 24.30 -9.42
CA TYR A 311 -9.87 24.05 -9.79
C TYR A 311 -9.26 22.93 -8.94
N CYS A 312 -8.39 22.13 -9.51
CA CYS A 312 -7.57 21.16 -8.76
C CYS A 312 -6.20 20.93 -9.43
#